data_32da642bba52c697ebb05e4007f5f439
#
_entry.id   32da642bba52c697ebb05e4007f5f439
#
_cell.length_a   1.000
_cell.length_b   1.000
_cell.length_c   1.000
_cell.angle_alpha   90.00
_cell.angle_beta   90.00
_cell.angle_gamma   90.00
#
_symmetry.space_group_name_H-M   'P 1'
#
loop_
_entity.id
_entity.type
_entity.pdbx_description
1 polymer ?
#
loop_
_entity_poly.entity_id
_entity_poly.type
_entity_poly.pdbx_seq_one_letter_code
_entity_poly.pdbx_strand_id
1 'polypeptide(L)'
;ERLTDVRKEDKMTEKEKMISGKIYDPSDKELTQLRQNAHRLCTEYNVLPETDEKRGEVLKSLGINGSAFYLQGPVQFDYGCFTTIGVNSYANFNFTCVDCCPVTIGDNVFMGPNVSLLTPMHPLRWQDRNQYAKPDGTMTDKEYAKPITIGNNCWIAGNVTVCGGVTIGDGCVIGAGSVVTRDIPPNSLAVGVPCRVIRGITEADSLENHPELF
;
A
#
# COMPACT_ATOMS: atom_id res chain seq x y z
N GLU A 1 9.19 44.52 -31.09
CA GLU A 1 8.31 43.93 -30.03
C GLU A 1 8.38 42.39 -30.11
N ARG A 2 9.17 41.79 -29.22
CA ARG A 2 9.19 40.34 -29.01
C ARG A 2 8.32 40.08 -27.80
N LEU A 3 7.12 39.54 -28.03
CA LEU A 3 6.27 38.96 -27.01
C LEU A 3 7.02 37.74 -26.43
N THR A 4 7.52 37.89 -25.23
CA THR A 4 8.00 36.77 -24.42
C THR A 4 6.78 36.01 -23.93
N ASP A 5 6.47 34.90 -24.61
CA ASP A 5 5.51 33.90 -24.19
C ASP A 5 6.08 33.20 -22.93
N VAL A 6 5.76 33.73 -21.76
CA VAL A 6 6.03 33.09 -20.48
C VAL A 6 5.06 31.93 -20.34
N ARG A 7 5.47 30.75 -20.81
CA ARG A 7 4.79 29.52 -20.47
C ARG A 7 4.68 29.46 -18.95
N LYS A 8 3.47 29.56 -18.42
CA LYS A 8 3.19 29.10 -17.06
C LYS A 8 3.55 27.61 -17.05
N GLU A 9 4.67 27.28 -16.46
CA GLU A 9 4.90 25.89 -16.03
C GLU A 9 3.77 25.57 -15.08
N ASP A 10 2.87 24.66 -15.45
CA ASP A 10 1.82 24.14 -14.57
C ASP A 10 2.53 23.48 -13.40
N LYS A 11 2.56 24.19 -12.28
CA LYS A 11 3.24 23.72 -11.08
C LYS A 11 2.44 22.58 -10.50
N MET A 12 3.02 21.38 -10.49
CA MET A 12 2.38 20.19 -9.89
C MET A 12 1.85 20.48 -8.49
N THR A 13 0.64 20.03 -8.19
CA THR A 13 0.08 20.04 -6.84
C THR A 13 0.87 19.11 -5.92
N GLU A 14 0.77 19.28 -4.60
CA GLU A 14 1.45 18.39 -3.64
C GLU A 14 0.95 16.95 -3.77
N LYS A 15 -0.33 16.73 -4.08
CA LYS A 15 -0.89 15.42 -4.39
C LYS A 15 -0.26 14.80 -5.65
N GLU A 16 -0.14 15.54 -6.73
CA GLU A 16 0.52 15.05 -7.94
C GLU A 16 1.98 14.69 -7.70
N LYS A 17 2.70 15.47 -6.88
CA LYS A 17 4.06 15.14 -6.46
C LYS A 17 4.09 13.84 -5.67
N MET A 18 3.23 13.70 -4.66
CA MET A 18 3.13 12.53 -3.80
C MET A 18 2.93 11.25 -4.62
N ILE A 19 1.89 11.19 -5.44
CA ILE A 19 1.56 9.99 -6.23
C ILE A 19 2.57 9.69 -7.34
N SER A 20 3.37 10.68 -7.76
CA SER A 20 4.45 10.51 -8.74
C SER A 20 5.82 10.22 -8.12
N GLY A 21 5.89 10.05 -6.79
CA GLY A 21 7.12 9.70 -6.08
C GLY A 21 8.12 10.85 -5.90
N LYS A 22 7.66 12.08 -6.06
CA LYS A 22 8.49 13.28 -5.82
C LYS A 22 8.40 13.72 -4.37
N ILE A 23 9.34 14.57 -3.94
CA ILE A 23 9.24 15.25 -2.64
C ILE A 23 7.99 16.13 -2.64
N TYR A 24 7.18 15.97 -1.60
CA TYR A 24 5.94 16.72 -1.39
C TYR A 24 5.86 17.25 0.04
N ASP A 25 4.92 18.16 0.27
CA ASP A 25 4.58 18.74 1.57
C ASP A 25 3.37 17.96 2.17
N PRO A 26 3.57 17.11 3.19
CA PRO A 26 2.48 16.33 3.79
C PRO A 26 1.48 17.20 4.58
N SER A 27 1.82 18.45 4.88
CA SER A 27 0.92 19.41 5.52
C SER A 27 -0.01 20.15 4.55
N ASP A 28 0.05 19.84 3.24
CA ASP A 28 -0.86 20.39 2.25
C ASP A 28 -2.32 20.17 2.66
N LYS A 29 -3.15 21.18 2.40
CA LYS A 29 -4.53 21.18 2.84
C LYS A 29 -5.37 20.06 2.20
N GLU A 30 -5.20 19.80 0.89
CA GLU A 30 -5.92 18.73 0.18
C GLU A 30 -5.51 17.37 0.77
N LEU A 31 -4.20 17.13 0.90
CA LEU A 31 -3.68 15.89 1.46
C LEU A 31 -4.15 15.65 2.90
N THR A 32 -4.10 16.69 3.73
CA THR A 32 -4.56 16.60 5.12
C THR A 32 -6.05 16.25 5.21
N GLN A 33 -6.90 16.86 4.37
CA GLN A 33 -8.34 16.57 4.35
C GLN A 33 -8.63 15.15 3.87
N LEU A 34 -7.96 14.68 2.81
CA LEU A 34 -8.11 13.32 2.30
C LEU A 34 -7.73 12.30 3.38
N ARG A 35 -6.59 12.47 4.02
CA ARG A 35 -6.09 11.58 5.07
C ARG A 35 -7.03 11.54 6.29
N GLN A 36 -7.47 12.70 6.78
CA GLN A 36 -8.41 12.76 7.90
C GLN A 36 -9.74 12.07 7.57
N ASN A 37 -10.25 12.23 6.35
CA ASN A 37 -11.46 11.53 5.92
C ASN A 37 -11.24 10.02 5.85
N ALA A 38 -10.12 9.56 5.32
CA ALA A 38 -9.78 8.13 5.26
C ALA A 38 -9.68 7.51 6.66
N HIS A 39 -8.99 8.18 7.61
CA HIS A 39 -8.88 7.71 8.99
C HIS A 39 -10.25 7.63 9.69
N ARG A 40 -11.14 8.60 9.44
CA ARG A 40 -12.51 8.56 9.96
C ARG A 40 -13.28 7.37 9.40
N LEU A 41 -13.18 7.12 8.09
CA LEU A 41 -13.84 5.98 7.43
C LEU A 41 -13.28 4.64 7.91
N CYS A 42 -11.96 4.53 8.13
CA CYS A 42 -11.36 3.33 8.74
C CYS A 42 -11.93 3.08 10.15
N THR A 43 -12.05 4.14 10.96
CA THR A 43 -12.66 4.03 12.28
C THR A 43 -14.10 3.54 12.21
N GLU A 44 -14.90 4.10 11.29
CA GLU A 44 -16.29 3.67 11.05
C GLU A 44 -16.36 2.20 10.62
N TYR A 45 -15.54 1.78 9.65
CA TYR A 45 -15.44 0.40 9.18
C TYR A 45 -15.12 -0.58 10.31
N ASN A 46 -14.18 -0.22 11.14
CA ASN A 46 -13.61 -1.11 12.17
C ASN A 46 -14.56 -1.39 13.34
N VAL A 47 -15.58 -0.59 13.55
CA VAL A 47 -16.60 -0.82 14.58
C VAL A 47 -17.85 -1.54 14.07
N LEU A 48 -18.00 -1.69 12.76
CA LEU A 48 -19.13 -2.40 12.15
C LEU A 48 -18.95 -3.90 12.27
N PRO A 49 -20.02 -4.65 12.64
CA PRO A 49 -20.02 -6.11 12.58
C PRO A 49 -19.65 -6.64 11.20
N GLU A 50 -19.04 -7.83 11.12
CA GLU A 50 -18.60 -8.43 9.84
C GLU A 50 -19.75 -8.63 8.83
N THR A 51 -20.96 -8.85 9.33
CA THR A 51 -22.16 -9.07 8.53
C THR A 51 -22.91 -7.79 8.15
N ASP A 52 -22.43 -6.62 8.58
CA ASP A 52 -23.10 -5.36 8.29
C ASP A 52 -22.82 -4.90 6.85
N GLU A 53 -23.88 -4.75 6.05
CA GLU A 53 -23.80 -4.34 4.65
C GLU A 53 -23.17 -2.96 4.47
N LYS A 54 -23.25 -2.09 5.48
CA LYS A 54 -22.61 -0.76 5.47
C LYS A 54 -21.09 -0.83 5.31
N ARG A 55 -20.46 -1.96 5.66
CA ARG A 55 -19.01 -2.12 5.42
C ARG A 55 -18.65 -1.89 3.96
N GLY A 56 -19.46 -2.41 3.02
CA GLY A 56 -19.27 -2.19 1.59
C GLY A 56 -19.40 -0.71 1.18
N GLU A 57 -20.36 0.00 1.78
CA GLU A 57 -20.55 1.44 1.52
C GLU A 57 -19.38 2.28 2.05
N VAL A 58 -18.87 1.93 3.22
CA VAL A 58 -17.69 2.61 3.79
C VAL A 58 -16.46 2.38 2.95
N LEU A 59 -16.18 1.15 2.48
CA LEU A 59 -15.05 0.87 1.59
C LEU A 59 -15.17 1.61 0.25
N LYS A 60 -16.38 1.71 -0.29
CA LYS A 60 -16.64 2.52 -1.49
C LYS A 60 -16.39 4.00 -1.23
N SER A 61 -16.79 4.52 -0.07
CA SER A 61 -16.57 5.91 0.34
C SER A 61 -15.09 6.21 0.60
N LEU A 62 -14.33 5.21 1.04
CA LEU A 62 -12.87 5.28 1.20
C LEU A 62 -12.16 5.40 -0.15
N GLY A 63 -12.84 5.05 -1.25
CA GLY A 63 -12.35 5.23 -2.60
C GLY A 63 -11.40 4.12 -3.07
N ILE A 64 -11.32 2.99 -2.36
CA ILE A 64 -10.54 1.83 -2.82
C ILE A 64 -11.10 1.38 -4.17
N ASN A 65 -10.21 1.30 -5.17
CA ASN A 65 -10.60 0.85 -6.49
C ASN A 65 -10.60 -0.69 -6.53
N GLY A 66 -11.67 -1.26 -7.06
CA GLY A 66 -11.83 -2.71 -7.19
C GLY A 66 -13.22 -3.20 -6.81
N SER A 67 -13.43 -4.50 -7.00
CA SER A 67 -14.69 -5.17 -6.68
C SER A 67 -14.43 -6.59 -6.22
N ALA A 68 -15.39 -7.17 -5.47
CA ALA A 68 -15.34 -8.56 -5.03
C ALA A 68 -14.04 -8.94 -4.26
N PHE A 69 -13.55 -8.03 -3.43
CA PHE A 69 -12.50 -8.28 -2.44
C PHE A 69 -13.09 -8.24 -1.02
N TYR A 70 -12.35 -8.77 -0.05
CA TYR A 70 -12.79 -8.79 1.36
C TYR A 70 -11.68 -8.32 2.30
N LEU A 71 -12.05 -7.45 3.24
CA LEU A 71 -11.16 -6.98 4.31
C LEU A 71 -11.78 -7.38 5.66
N GLN A 72 -11.10 -8.22 6.42
CA GLN A 72 -11.59 -8.71 7.70
C GLN A 72 -11.74 -7.58 8.74
N GLY A 73 -10.76 -6.67 8.78
CA GLY A 73 -10.66 -5.60 9.77
C GLY A 73 -10.08 -6.09 11.12
N PRO A 74 -9.67 -5.18 11.98
CA PRO A 74 -9.56 -3.75 11.67
C PRO A 74 -8.60 -3.45 10.53
N VAL A 75 -8.85 -2.36 9.80
CA VAL A 75 -8.01 -1.88 8.70
C VAL A 75 -7.53 -0.45 8.96
N GLN A 76 -6.39 -0.09 8.39
CA GLN A 76 -5.86 1.27 8.39
C GLN A 76 -5.40 1.65 6.99
N PHE A 77 -5.87 2.78 6.50
CA PHE A 77 -5.43 3.40 5.25
C PHE A 77 -5.08 4.86 5.51
N ASP A 78 -4.03 5.36 4.88
CA ASP A 78 -3.77 6.81 4.89
C ASP A 78 -4.74 7.56 3.99
N TYR A 79 -4.99 7.04 2.80
CA TYR A 79 -5.88 7.66 1.83
C TYR A 79 -6.98 6.72 1.31
N GLY A 80 -6.70 5.45 1.11
CA GLY A 80 -7.59 4.46 0.52
C GLY A 80 -7.74 4.63 -1.00
N CYS A 81 -7.95 5.85 -1.46
CA CYS A 81 -8.21 6.16 -2.87
C CYS A 81 -7.01 5.95 -3.82
N PHE A 82 -5.83 5.68 -3.29
CA PHE A 82 -4.66 5.31 -4.09
C PHE A 82 -4.38 3.81 -4.08
N THR A 83 -5.29 3.02 -3.51
CA THR A 83 -5.20 1.56 -3.45
C THR A 83 -6.18 0.91 -4.41
N THR A 84 -5.69 -0.06 -5.18
CA THR A 84 -6.49 -0.95 -6.04
C THR A 84 -6.36 -2.37 -5.53
N ILE A 85 -7.50 -3.08 -5.41
CA ILE A 85 -7.54 -4.49 -4.96
C ILE A 85 -8.32 -5.31 -5.98
N GLY A 86 -7.70 -6.36 -6.48
CA GLY A 86 -8.27 -7.28 -7.47
C GLY A 86 -9.34 -8.22 -6.88
N VAL A 87 -10.03 -8.92 -7.77
CA VAL A 87 -11.14 -9.81 -7.43
C VAL A 87 -10.64 -11.02 -6.62
N ASN A 88 -11.49 -11.55 -5.74
CA ASN A 88 -11.21 -12.68 -4.85
C ASN A 88 -10.01 -12.49 -3.93
N SER A 89 -9.50 -11.27 -3.81
CA SER A 89 -8.40 -10.95 -2.89
C SER A 89 -8.95 -10.64 -1.52
N TYR A 90 -8.20 -11.03 -0.48
CA TYR A 90 -8.63 -10.72 0.87
C TYR A 90 -7.46 -10.35 1.79
N ALA A 91 -7.75 -9.51 2.81
CA ALA A 91 -6.84 -9.23 3.89
C ALA A 91 -7.46 -9.63 5.23
N ASN A 92 -6.66 -10.33 6.04
CA ASN A 92 -7.00 -10.74 7.40
C ASN A 92 -6.88 -9.55 8.37
N PHE A 93 -6.96 -9.81 9.69
CA PHE A 93 -6.95 -8.80 10.75
C PHE A 93 -5.74 -7.86 10.68
N ASN A 94 -5.97 -6.59 11.07
CA ASN A 94 -4.95 -5.55 11.22
C ASN A 94 -4.18 -5.24 9.92
N PHE A 95 -4.88 -5.26 8.79
CA PHE A 95 -4.28 -4.84 7.53
C PHE A 95 -4.01 -3.33 7.56
N THR A 96 -2.76 -2.96 7.25
CA THR A 96 -2.31 -1.56 7.19
C THR A 96 -1.79 -1.23 5.80
N CYS A 97 -2.34 -0.21 5.18
CA CYS A 97 -1.90 0.28 3.87
C CYS A 97 -1.66 1.79 3.95
N VAL A 98 -0.40 2.19 4.03
CA VAL A 98 0.01 3.59 4.03
C VAL A 98 0.24 3.97 2.56
N ASP A 99 -0.85 4.33 1.87
CA ASP A 99 -0.91 4.50 0.42
C ASP A 99 -0.68 5.94 -0.05
N CYS A 100 0.45 6.54 0.35
CA CYS A 100 0.88 7.85 -0.17
C CYS A 100 1.25 7.80 -1.66
N CYS A 101 1.57 6.63 -2.19
CA CYS A 101 1.80 6.35 -3.61
C CYS A 101 0.96 5.15 -4.01
N PRO A 102 0.64 4.95 -5.30
CA PRO A 102 -0.22 3.87 -5.73
C PRO A 102 0.16 2.50 -5.17
N VAL A 103 -0.83 1.79 -4.62
CA VAL A 103 -0.73 0.39 -4.21
C VAL A 103 -1.65 -0.43 -5.09
N THR A 104 -1.08 -1.42 -5.77
CA THR A 104 -1.84 -2.35 -6.62
C THR A 104 -1.72 -3.75 -6.07
N ILE A 105 -2.84 -4.37 -5.75
CA ILE A 105 -2.98 -5.74 -5.31
C ILE A 105 -3.78 -6.47 -6.40
N GLY A 106 -3.22 -7.52 -6.97
CA GLY A 106 -3.82 -8.30 -8.04
C GLY A 106 -5.00 -9.16 -7.59
N ASP A 107 -5.44 -10.06 -8.46
CA ASP A 107 -6.53 -11.01 -8.22
C ASP A 107 -6.04 -12.21 -7.40
N ASN A 108 -6.95 -12.80 -6.60
CA ASN A 108 -6.68 -14.00 -5.79
C ASN A 108 -5.46 -13.84 -4.86
N VAL A 109 -5.27 -12.66 -4.28
CA VAL A 109 -4.20 -12.39 -3.31
C VAL A 109 -4.72 -12.62 -1.91
N PHE A 110 -4.07 -13.54 -1.17
CA PHE A 110 -4.41 -13.83 0.22
C PHE A 110 -3.39 -13.18 1.15
N MET A 111 -3.85 -12.28 2.01
CA MET A 111 -3.00 -11.59 2.99
C MET A 111 -3.37 -12.02 4.40
N GLY A 112 -2.39 -12.56 5.12
CA GLY A 112 -2.52 -12.96 6.52
C GLY A 112 -2.67 -11.76 7.47
N PRO A 113 -2.82 -12.01 8.79
CA PRO A 113 -2.96 -10.94 9.76
C PRO A 113 -1.69 -10.09 9.89
N ASN A 114 -1.88 -8.81 10.22
CA ASN A 114 -0.80 -7.83 10.43
C ASN A 114 0.08 -7.61 9.18
N VAL A 115 -0.46 -7.74 7.98
CA VAL A 115 0.25 -7.34 6.75
C VAL A 115 0.26 -5.82 6.66
N SER A 116 1.44 -5.25 6.36
CA SER A 116 1.65 -3.81 6.20
C SER A 116 2.27 -3.50 4.84
N LEU A 117 1.62 -2.62 4.08
CA LEU A 117 2.10 -2.08 2.81
C LEU A 117 2.46 -0.60 3.03
N LEU A 118 3.74 -0.26 2.95
CA LEU A 118 4.27 1.03 3.38
C LEU A 118 4.94 1.74 2.20
N THR A 119 4.22 2.63 1.52
CA THR A 119 4.75 3.38 0.37
C THR A 119 5.60 4.58 0.75
N PRO A 120 5.34 5.32 1.89
CA PRO A 120 6.05 6.54 2.20
C PRO A 120 7.48 6.29 2.66
N MET A 121 8.31 7.28 2.40
CA MET A 121 9.72 7.32 2.75
C MET A 121 10.10 8.73 3.19
N HIS A 122 11.06 8.82 4.09
CA HIS A 122 11.68 10.07 4.48
C HIS A 122 13.12 10.18 4.00
N PRO A 123 13.66 11.39 3.82
CA PRO A 123 15.08 11.59 3.57
C PRO A 123 15.94 10.92 4.66
N LEU A 124 17.00 10.23 4.26
CA LEU A 124 17.88 9.53 5.21
C LEU A 124 18.63 10.49 6.12
N ARG A 125 19.08 11.64 5.59
CA ARG A 125 19.73 12.66 6.39
C ARG A 125 18.71 13.36 7.28
N TRP A 126 18.96 13.40 8.58
CA TRP A 126 18.05 14.04 9.54
C TRP A 126 17.86 15.54 9.26
N GLN A 127 18.91 16.23 8.72
CA GLN A 127 18.84 17.65 8.34
C GLN A 127 17.81 17.91 7.22
N ASP A 128 17.57 16.90 6.37
CA ASP A 128 16.60 16.99 5.28
C ASP A 128 15.22 16.46 5.69
N ARG A 129 15.15 15.63 6.74
CA ARG A 129 13.95 14.96 7.24
C ARG A 129 13.20 15.72 8.33
N ASN A 130 13.96 16.42 9.20
CA ASN A 130 13.33 17.06 10.36
C ASN A 130 12.36 18.15 9.94
N GLN A 131 11.35 18.36 10.78
CA GLN A 131 10.36 19.42 10.58
C GLN A 131 11.01 20.80 10.54
N TYR A 132 10.44 21.65 9.69
CA TYR A 132 10.80 23.06 9.55
C TYR A 132 9.54 23.92 9.45
N ALA A 133 9.65 25.20 9.84
CA ALA A 133 8.57 26.16 9.69
C ALA A 133 8.55 26.72 8.26
N LYS A 134 7.37 26.68 7.64
CA LYS A 134 7.09 27.41 6.39
C LYS A 134 7.00 28.91 6.65
N PRO A 135 7.02 29.77 5.61
CA PRO A 135 6.89 31.23 5.76
C PRO A 135 5.60 31.66 6.47
N ASP A 136 4.53 30.87 6.41
CA ASP A 136 3.26 31.11 7.09
C ASP A 136 3.23 30.60 8.54
N GLY A 137 4.33 30.05 9.04
CA GLY A 137 4.47 29.47 10.37
C GLY A 137 3.98 28.04 10.52
N THR A 138 3.41 27.43 9.48
CA THR A 138 2.99 26.01 9.50
C THR A 138 4.22 25.11 9.55
N MET A 139 4.19 24.13 10.47
CA MET A 139 5.24 23.12 10.54
C MET A 139 4.99 22.03 9.52
N THR A 140 6.04 21.62 8.81
CA THR A 140 6.02 20.52 7.85
C THR A 140 7.37 19.82 7.80
N ASP A 141 7.45 18.72 7.07
CA ASP A 141 8.68 18.01 6.74
C ASP A 141 8.70 17.67 5.23
N LYS A 142 9.66 16.89 4.80
CA LYS A 142 9.76 16.42 3.43
C LYS A 142 9.54 14.92 3.39
N GLU A 143 8.57 14.53 2.62
CA GLU A 143 8.29 13.13 2.33
C GLU A 143 8.37 12.85 0.83
N TYR A 144 8.59 11.61 0.49
CA TYR A 144 8.37 11.05 -0.85
C TYR A 144 7.85 9.62 -0.70
N ALA A 145 7.29 9.06 -1.76
CA ALA A 145 6.75 7.71 -1.70
C ALA A 145 7.13 6.92 -2.95
N LYS A 146 7.04 5.61 -2.88
CA LYS A 146 7.22 4.73 -4.03
C LYS A 146 6.07 3.72 -4.09
N PRO A 147 5.56 3.40 -5.30
CA PRO A 147 4.44 2.48 -5.43
C PRO A 147 4.79 1.07 -4.96
N ILE A 148 3.76 0.30 -4.60
CA ILE A 148 3.86 -1.12 -4.30
C ILE A 148 2.95 -1.86 -5.28
N THR A 149 3.46 -2.96 -5.85
CA THR A 149 2.68 -3.86 -6.69
C THR A 149 2.78 -5.29 -6.16
N ILE A 150 1.64 -5.94 -5.94
CA ILE A 150 1.53 -7.37 -5.66
C ILE A 150 0.76 -7.99 -6.82
N GLY A 151 1.38 -8.92 -7.51
CA GLY A 151 0.81 -9.64 -8.65
C GLY A 151 -0.33 -10.57 -8.25
N ASN A 152 -0.87 -11.29 -9.22
CA ASN A 152 -2.00 -12.20 -9.02
C ASN A 152 -1.57 -13.49 -8.29
N ASN A 153 -2.54 -14.17 -7.66
CA ASN A 153 -2.36 -15.50 -7.08
C ASN A 153 -1.24 -15.56 -6.02
N CYS A 154 -1.03 -14.48 -5.27
CA CYS A 154 -0.01 -14.41 -4.23
C CYS A 154 -0.58 -14.76 -2.85
N TRP A 155 0.26 -15.41 -2.05
CA TRP A 155 0.02 -15.57 -0.61
C TRP A 155 1.05 -14.78 0.18
N ILE A 156 0.59 -13.75 0.86
CA ILE A 156 1.37 -12.93 1.77
C ILE A 156 1.02 -13.37 3.19
N ALA A 157 1.89 -14.10 3.84
CA ALA A 157 1.60 -14.67 5.18
C ALA A 157 1.54 -13.58 6.27
N GLY A 158 1.23 -13.97 7.49
CA GLY A 158 1.05 -13.00 8.59
C GLY A 158 2.32 -12.25 8.97
N ASN A 159 2.16 -11.04 9.49
CA ASN A 159 3.26 -10.14 9.94
C ASN A 159 4.27 -9.79 8.84
N VAL A 160 3.85 -9.75 7.58
CA VAL A 160 4.71 -9.34 6.47
C VAL A 160 4.64 -7.83 6.30
N THR A 161 5.80 -7.21 6.12
CA THR A 161 5.92 -5.80 5.75
C THR A 161 6.50 -5.68 4.34
N VAL A 162 5.79 -4.97 3.45
CA VAL A 162 6.27 -4.63 2.11
C VAL A 162 6.64 -3.15 2.04
N CYS A 163 7.89 -2.87 1.69
CA CYS A 163 8.41 -1.50 1.61
C CYS A 163 8.10 -0.86 0.25
N GLY A 164 8.05 0.48 0.24
CA GLY A 164 7.81 1.26 -0.96
C GLY A 164 8.81 0.98 -2.09
N GLY A 165 8.29 0.88 -3.31
CA GLY A 165 9.06 0.60 -4.53
C GLY A 165 9.22 -0.88 -4.85
N VAL A 166 8.55 -1.77 -4.11
CA VAL A 166 8.63 -3.22 -4.32
C VAL A 166 7.54 -3.71 -5.27
N THR A 167 7.94 -4.59 -6.19
CA THR A 167 7.04 -5.42 -7.00
C THR A 167 7.20 -6.88 -6.61
N ILE A 168 6.10 -7.52 -6.19
CA ILE A 168 5.99 -8.96 -5.99
C ILE A 168 5.30 -9.54 -7.23
N GLY A 169 5.97 -10.43 -7.95
CA GLY A 169 5.43 -11.06 -9.16
C GLY A 169 4.28 -12.03 -8.86
N ASP A 170 3.59 -12.49 -9.91
CA ASP A 170 2.47 -13.42 -9.80
C ASP A 170 2.88 -14.75 -9.15
N GLY A 171 1.96 -15.39 -8.45
CA GLY A 171 2.13 -16.73 -7.91
C GLY A 171 3.16 -16.85 -6.78
N CYS A 172 3.52 -15.74 -6.13
CA CYS A 172 4.51 -15.72 -5.05
C CYS A 172 3.90 -16.11 -3.70
N VAL A 173 4.73 -16.73 -2.87
CA VAL A 173 4.48 -16.95 -1.44
C VAL A 173 5.52 -16.19 -0.63
N ILE A 174 5.06 -15.28 0.22
CA ILE A 174 5.92 -14.53 1.17
C ILE A 174 5.67 -15.09 2.57
N GLY A 175 6.70 -15.71 3.14
CA GLY A 175 6.60 -16.35 4.45
C GLY A 175 6.41 -15.36 5.60
N ALA A 176 5.78 -15.83 6.67
CA ALA A 176 5.41 -15.02 7.82
C ALA A 176 6.60 -14.28 8.44
N GLY A 177 6.36 -13.05 8.93
CA GLY A 177 7.40 -12.23 9.57
C GLY A 177 8.42 -11.64 8.62
N SER A 178 8.24 -11.73 7.32
CA SER A 178 9.19 -11.22 6.33
C SER A 178 9.10 -9.69 6.16
N VAL A 179 10.26 -9.07 5.85
CA VAL A 179 10.35 -7.66 5.44
C VAL A 179 10.85 -7.60 4.00
N VAL A 180 9.93 -7.29 3.07
CA VAL A 180 10.21 -7.27 1.63
C VAL A 180 10.73 -5.89 1.24
N THR A 181 12.02 -5.82 0.90
CA THR A 181 12.73 -4.58 0.57
C THR A 181 13.24 -4.53 -0.87
N ARG A 182 12.94 -5.55 -1.68
CA ARG A 182 13.33 -5.68 -3.08
C ARG A 182 12.28 -6.50 -3.81
N ASP A 183 12.26 -6.36 -5.13
CA ASP A 183 11.38 -7.11 -6.00
C ASP A 183 11.55 -8.62 -5.84
N ILE A 184 10.43 -9.33 -5.92
CA ILE A 184 10.36 -10.79 -5.89
C ILE A 184 9.88 -11.27 -7.27
N PRO A 185 10.66 -12.10 -7.97
CA PRO A 185 10.26 -12.61 -9.28
C PRO A 185 9.04 -13.55 -9.15
N PRO A 186 8.25 -13.72 -10.23
CA PRO A 186 7.07 -14.60 -10.20
C PRO A 186 7.38 -16.02 -9.75
N ASN A 187 6.35 -16.72 -9.23
CA ASN A 187 6.41 -18.12 -8.79
C ASN A 187 7.55 -18.39 -7.80
N SER A 188 7.74 -17.52 -6.83
CA SER A 188 8.83 -17.62 -5.85
C SER A 188 8.30 -17.82 -4.43
N LEU A 189 8.96 -18.70 -3.67
CA LEU A 189 8.89 -18.74 -2.22
C LEU A 189 9.99 -17.85 -1.66
N ALA A 190 9.60 -16.79 -0.93
CA ALA A 190 10.55 -15.84 -0.33
C ALA A 190 10.24 -15.63 1.15
N VAL A 191 11.28 -15.52 1.98
CA VAL A 191 11.13 -15.36 3.44
C VAL A 191 12.24 -14.52 4.04
N GLY A 192 12.03 -14.04 5.26
CA GLY A 192 13.06 -13.51 6.15
C GLY A 192 13.16 -11.99 6.24
N VAL A 193 14.12 -11.53 7.05
CA VAL A 193 14.42 -10.11 7.28
C VAL A 193 15.93 -9.90 7.08
N PRO A 194 16.30 -9.27 5.94
CA PRO A 194 15.49 -8.89 4.80
C PRO A 194 15.01 -10.12 4.01
N CYS A 195 13.81 -10.02 3.39
CA CYS A 195 13.21 -11.10 2.61
C CYS A 195 14.08 -11.49 1.41
N ARG A 196 14.25 -12.80 1.19
CA ARG A 196 15.00 -13.35 0.06
C ARG A 196 14.26 -14.54 -0.54
N VAL A 197 14.37 -14.68 -1.86
CA VAL A 197 13.89 -15.87 -2.57
C VAL A 197 14.70 -17.08 -2.08
N ILE A 198 13.98 -18.10 -1.64
CA ILE A 198 14.57 -19.40 -1.24
C ILE A 198 14.60 -20.35 -2.43
N ARG A 199 13.49 -20.42 -3.17
CA ARG A 199 13.34 -21.29 -4.33
C ARG A 199 12.15 -20.85 -5.20
N GLY A 200 12.08 -21.41 -6.37
CA GLY A 200 10.86 -21.36 -7.19
C GLY A 200 9.76 -22.27 -6.63
N ILE A 201 8.51 -21.94 -6.95
CA ILE A 201 7.34 -22.79 -6.74
C ILE A 201 7.11 -23.55 -8.04
N THR A 202 6.93 -24.87 -7.95
CA THR A 202 6.85 -25.78 -9.10
C THR A 202 5.74 -26.82 -8.91
N GLU A 203 5.53 -27.69 -9.89
CA GLU A 203 4.59 -28.81 -9.79
C GLU A 203 4.88 -29.76 -8.61
N ALA A 204 6.10 -29.76 -8.07
CA ALA A 204 6.42 -30.53 -6.86
C ALA A 204 5.64 -30.02 -5.62
N ASP A 205 5.16 -28.78 -5.65
CA ASP A 205 4.34 -28.18 -4.58
C ASP A 205 2.84 -28.45 -4.74
N SER A 206 2.44 -29.28 -5.73
CA SER A 206 1.03 -29.66 -5.94
C SER A 206 0.52 -30.47 -4.75
N LEU A 207 -0.72 -30.19 -4.32
CA LEU A 207 -1.41 -30.98 -3.29
C LEU A 207 -1.49 -32.48 -3.63
N GLU A 208 -1.49 -32.84 -4.92
CA GLU A 208 -1.48 -34.25 -5.34
C GLU A 208 -0.24 -35.01 -4.85
N ASN A 209 0.84 -34.29 -4.55
CA ASN A 209 2.07 -34.85 -3.99
C ASN A 209 2.08 -34.91 -2.46
N HIS A 210 0.97 -34.51 -1.81
CA HIS A 210 0.83 -34.41 -0.35
C HIS A 210 -0.40 -35.18 0.17
N PRO A 211 -0.50 -36.50 -0.07
CA PRO A 211 -1.68 -37.30 0.33
C PRO A 211 -1.90 -37.32 1.85
N GLU A 212 -0.89 -37.03 2.65
CA GLU A 212 -0.96 -36.92 4.11
C GLU A 212 -1.84 -35.74 4.59
N LEU A 213 -2.21 -34.80 3.69
CA LEU A 213 -3.07 -33.66 4.02
C LEU A 213 -4.56 -33.97 3.85
N PHE A 214 -4.91 -35.16 3.34
CA PHE A 214 -6.26 -35.63 3.13
C PHE A 214 -6.55 -36.84 4.05
#